data_1ff802e4bbe0391430bf6d889ae5e834
#
_entry.id   1ff802e4bbe0391430bf6d889ae5e834
#
_cell.length_a   1.000
_cell.length_b   1.000
_cell.length_c   1.000
_cell.angle_alpha   90.00
_cell.angle_beta   90.00
_cell.angle_gamma   90.00
#
_symmetry.space_group_name_H-M   'P 1'
#
loop_
_entity.id
_entity.type
_entity.pdbx_description
1 polymer ?
#
loop_
_entity_poly.entity_id
_entity_poly.type
_entity_poly.pdbx_seq_one_letter_code
_entity_poly.pdbx_strand_id
1 'polypeptide(L)'
;MKKLKLGRTGLDISQVILGGGWVGGLFIDPNFDIMEKAIELSIKAGINWIDTAESYSDGKSEKNIGYLISSLPASDKLQISSKARISRSKLLWPLGCSEGRRMT
;
A
#
# COMPACT_ATOMS: atom_id res chain seq x y z
N MET A 1 -14.65 11.97 -8.81
CA MET A 1 -13.31 12.45 -8.41
C MET A 1 -12.39 12.45 -9.62
N LYS A 2 -11.60 13.48 -9.75
CA LYS A 2 -10.64 13.59 -10.85
C LYS A 2 -9.52 12.59 -10.72
N LYS A 3 -9.10 12.01 -11.85
CA LYS A 3 -7.95 11.12 -11.92
C LYS A 3 -6.87 11.73 -12.78
N LEU A 4 -5.63 11.43 -12.44
CA LEU A 4 -4.45 11.91 -13.14
C LEU A 4 -3.63 10.73 -13.61
N LYS A 5 -2.88 10.93 -14.69
CA LYS A 5 -1.94 9.91 -15.15
C LYS A 5 -0.73 9.85 -14.23
N LEU A 6 -0.35 8.66 -13.82
CA LEU A 6 0.86 8.45 -13.04
C LEU A 6 2.06 8.30 -13.99
N GLY A 7 2.63 9.45 -14.37
CA GLY A 7 3.77 9.47 -15.27
C GLY A 7 3.51 8.71 -16.56
N ARG A 8 4.44 7.82 -16.94
CA ARG A 8 4.35 7.00 -18.15
C ARG A 8 3.91 5.57 -17.88
N THR A 9 3.32 5.32 -16.72
CA THR A 9 2.93 3.96 -16.32
C THR A 9 1.67 3.45 -16.99
N GLY A 10 0.88 4.34 -17.59
CA GLY A 10 -0.45 3.99 -18.10
C GLY A 10 -1.52 3.87 -17.02
N LEU A 11 -1.15 4.12 -15.77
CA LEU A 11 -2.08 4.03 -14.64
C LEU A 11 -2.73 5.38 -14.38
N ASP A 12 -4.00 5.32 -14.01
CA ASP A 12 -4.75 6.47 -13.52
C ASP A 12 -4.78 6.43 -12.00
N ILE A 13 -4.45 7.56 -11.38
CA ILE A 13 -4.47 7.67 -9.92
C ILE A 13 -5.48 8.74 -9.52
N SER A 14 -6.31 8.43 -8.53
CA SER A 14 -7.25 9.41 -7.99
C SER A 14 -6.51 10.54 -7.28
N GLN A 15 -7.12 11.75 -7.28
CA GLN A 15 -6.51 12.89 -6.60
C GLN A 15 -6.28 12.66 -5.12
N VAL A 16 -7.14 11.86 -4.52
CA VAL A 16 -7.04 11.48 -3.11
C VAL A 16 -6.70 10.01 -3.05
N ILE A 17 -5.76 9.65 -2.23
CA ILE A 17 -5.39 8.28 -1.98
C ILE A 17 -5.52 7.98 -0.49
N LEU A 18 -5.79 6.71 -0.17
CA LEU A 18 -5.91 6.30 1.22
C LEU A 18 -4.53 6.01 1.79
N GLY A 19 -4.25 6.55 2.97
CA GLY A 19 -3.01 6.28 3.68
C GLY A 19 -3.15 5.08 4.58
N GLY A 20 -2.18 4.16 4.50
CA GLY A 20 -2.13 2.96 5.32
C GLY A 20 -1.35 3.11 6.61
N GLY A 21 -0.83 4.31 6.91
CA GLY A 21 -0.05 4.55 8.10
C GLY A 21 -0.88 4.57 9.37
N TRP A 22 -0.19 4.66 10.50
CA TRP A 22 -0.89 4.59 11.79
C TRP A 22 -1.56 5.92 12.20
N VAL A 23 -1.25 6.99 11.54
CA VAL A 23 -1.99 8.25 11.72
C VAL A 23 -3.38 8.04 11.12
N GLY A 24 -4.40 8.04 11.96
CA GLY A 24 -5.75 7.63 11.55
C GLY A 24 -6.04 6.17 11.77
N GLY A 25 -5.06 5.29 11.61
CA GLY A 25 -5.12 3.90 12.08
C GLY A 25 -6.09 2.95 11.38
N LEU A 26 -6.67 3.34 10.27
CA LEU A 26 -7.72 2.55 9.61
C LEU A 26 -7.31 1.10 9.32
N PHE A 27 -6.07 0.89 8.91
CA PHE A 27 -5.56 -0.43 8.51
C PHE A 27 -4.64 -1.07 9.56
N ILE A 28 -4.42 -0.42 10.69
CA ILE A 28 -3.47 -0.90 11.70
C ILE A 28 -4.15 -1.67 12.80
N ASP A 29 -5.15 -1.08 13.41
CA ASP A 29 -5.97 -1.74 14.41
C ASP A 29 -7.42 -1.69 13.96
N PRO A 30 -7.75 -2.44 12.92
CA PRO A 30 -9.05 -2.27 12.29
C PRO A 30 -10.16 -2.91 13.10
N ASN A 31 -11.24 -2.19 13.22
CA ASN A 31 -12.53 -2.83 13.29
C ASN A 31 -12.86 -3.16 11.83
N PHE A 32 -12.93 -4.44 11.48
CA PHE A 32 -13.07 -4.84 10.08
C PHE A 32 -14.36 -4.34 9.45
N ASP A 33 -15.44 -4.25 10.22
CA ASP A 33 -16.70 -3.70 9.70
C ASP A 33 -16.54 -2.23 9.31
N ILE A 34 -15.88 -1.46 10.16
CA ILE A 34 -15.61 -0.04 9.87
C ILE A 34 -14.67 0.09 8.68
N MET A 35 -13.63 -0.73 8.64
CA MET A 35 -12.66 -0.72 7.54
C MET A 35 -13.33 -1.02 6.20
N GLU A 36 -14.14 -2.07 6.15
CA GLU A 36 -14.87 -2.43 4.94
C GLU A 36 -15.82 -1.32 4.50
N LYS A 37 -16.52 -0.72 5.44
CA LYS A 37 -17.43 0.38 5.13
C LYS A 37 -16.69 1.61 4.61
N ALA A 38 -15.58 1.94 5.22
CA ALA A 38 -14.75 3.08 4.79
C ALA A 38 -14.23 2.86 3.38
N ILE A 39 -13.77 1.66 3.07
CA ILE A 39 -13.28 1.32 1.73
C ILE A 39 -14.40 1.37 0.71
N GLU A 40 -15.56 0.82 1.04
CA GLU A 40 -16.72 0.85 0.15
C GLU A 40 -17.08 2.29 -0.20
N LEU A 41 -17.16 3.17 0.79
CA LEU A 41 -17.46 4.59 0.57
C LEU A 41 -16.35 5.27 -0.24
N SER A 42 -15.10 4.91 0.00
CA SER A 42 -13.96 5.47 -0.72
C SER A 42 -13.99 5.10 -2.20
N ILE A 43 -14.29 3.85 -2.50
CA ILE A 43 -14.43 3.38 -3.88
C ILE A 43 -15.58 4.10 -4.58
N LYS A 44 -16.72 4.26 -3.92
CA LYS A 44 -17.84 5.00 -4.47
C LYS A 44 -17.50 6.47 -4.75
N ALA A 45 -16.64 7.05 -3.95
CA ALA A 45 -16.16 8.41 -4.15
C ALA A 45 -15.13 8.53 -5.28
N GLY A 46 -14.65 7.43 -5.81
CA GLY A 46 -13.69 7.40 -6.91
C GLY A 46 -12.24 7.23 -6.49
N ILE A 47 -11.97 6.95 -5.22
CA ILE A 47 -10.62 6.65 -4.76
C ILE A 47 -10.23 5.27 -5.25
N ASN A 48 -9.07 5.18 -5.90
CA ASN A 48 -8.61 3.92 -6.48
C ASN A 48 -7.21 3.51 -6.03
N TRP A 49 -6.70 4.12 -4.97
CA TRP A 49 -5.32 3.90 -4.57
C TRP A 49 -5.14 3.92 -3.06
N ILE A 50 -4.35 2.96 -2.56
CA ILE A 50 -3.93 2.91 -1.16
C ILE A 50 -2.41 2.93 -1.13
N ASP A 51 -1.82 3.78 -0.30
CA ASP A 51 -0.38 3.81 -0.09
C ASP A 51 -0.05 3.24 1.29
N THR A 52 0.83 2.27 1.33
CA THR A 52 1.23 1.62 2.57
C THR A 52 2.74 1.41 2.60
N ALA A 53 3.23 0.70 3.59
CA ALA A 53 4.64 0.33 3.70
C ALA A 53 4.80 -0.92 4.55
N GLU A 54 5.85 -1.68 4.28
CA GLU A 54 6.24 -2.83 5.07
C GLU A 54 6.42 -2.47 6.54
N SER A 55 6.94 -1.28 6.81
CA SER A 55 7.24 -0.82 8.16
C SER A 55 6.02 -0.30 8.95
N TYR A 56 4.88 -0.16 8.32
CA TYR A 56 3.70 0.35 9.03
C TYR A 56 3.17 -0.70 9.99
N SER A 57 3.45 -0.49 11.29
CA SER A 57 3.14 -1.42 12.37
C SER A 57 3.61 -2.84 12.09
N ASP A 58 4.88 -2.99 11.67
CA ASP A 58 5.50 -4.28 11.42
C ASP A 58 4.68 -5.18 10.48
N GLY A 59 4.17 -4.58 9.41
CA GLY A 59 3.44 -5.31 8.39
C GLY A 59 1.95 -5.46 8.64
N LYS A 60 1.41 -4.96 9.73
CA LYS A 60 -0.03 -5.04 10.00
C LYS A 60 -0.84 -4.34 8.93
N SER A 61 -0.39 -3.16 8.50
CA SER A 61 -1.09 -2.41 7.46
C SER A 61 -1.18 -3.22 6.16
N GLU A 62 -0.06 -3.73 5.67
CA GLU A 62 -0.07 -4.55 4.46
C GLU A 62 -0.94 -5.79 4.60
N LYS A 63 -0.87 -6.46 5.74
CA LYS A 63 -1.66 -7.66 6.00
C LYS A 63 -3.15 -7.37 5.98
N ASN A 64 -3.56 -6.31 6.66
CA ASN A 64 -4.97 -5.94 6.75
C ASN A 64 -5.52 -5.48 5.41
N ILE A 65 -4.73 -4.72 4.65
CA ILE A 65 -5.09 -4.32 3.29
C ILE A 65 -5.23 -5.55 2.40
N GLY A 66 -4.32 -6.51 2.50
CA GLY A 66 -4.39 -7.76 1.74
C GLY A 66 -5.66 -8.54 2.04
N TYR A 67 -6.02 -8.65 3.30
CA TYR A 67 -7.26 -9.29 3.72
C TYR A 67 -8.48 -8.59 3.11
N LEU A 68 -8.49 -7.28 3.20
CA LEU A 68 -9.57 -6.48 2.63
C LEU A 68 -9.71 -6.68 1.13
N ILE A 69 -8.62 -6.58 0.40
CA ILE A 69 -8.61 -6.68 -1.06
C ILE A 69 -9.12 -8.04 -1.52
N SER A 70 -8.77 -9.11 -0.79
CA SER A 70 -9.22 -10.45 -1.13
C SER A 70 -10.73 -10.62 -1.00
N SER A 71 -11.39 -9.77 -0.23
CA SER A 71 -12.84 -9.81 -0.04
C SER A 71 -13.62 -8.90 -0.98
N LEU A 72 -12.92 -8.04 -1.74
CA LEU A 72 -13.59 -7.12 -2.65
C LEU A 72 -14.01 -7.80 -3.95
N PRO A 73 -15.14 -7.37 -4.55
CA PRO A 73 -15.50 -7.83 -5.89
C PRO A 73 -14.41 -7.49 -6.90
N ALA A 74 -14.26 -8.33 -7.91
CA ALA A 74 -13.25 -8.10 -8.96
C ALA A 74 -13.43 -6.79 -9.71
N SER A 75 -14.66 -6.23 -9.71
CA SER A 75 -14.95 -4.94 -10.32
C SER A 75 -14.43 -3.76 -9.51
N ASP A 76 -14.20 -3.95 -8.22
CA ASP A 76 -13.74 -2.90 -7.31
C ASP A 76 -12.23 -2.98 -7.19
N LYS A 77 -11.54 -2.38 -8.14
CA LYS A 77 -10.07 -2.44 -8.18
C LYS A 77 -9.46 -1.31 -7.41
N LEU A 78 -8.65 -1.67 -6.42
CA LEU A 78 -7.79 -0.74 -5.73
C LEU A 78 -6.34 -1.07 -6.10
N GLN A 79 -5.60 -0.03 -6.43
CA GLN A 79 -4.17 -0.14 -6.66
C GLN A 79 -3.45 0.15 -5.36
N ILE A 80 -2.32 -0.51 -5.15
CA ILE A 80 -1.59 -0.39 -3.91
C ILE A 80 -0.15 -0.05 -4.24
N SER A 81 0.37 0.98 -3.55
CA SER A 81 1.79 1.24 -3.51
C SER A 81 2.30 0.91 -2.13
N SER A 82 3.47 0.31 -2.08
CA SER A 82 4.12 -0.03 -0.82
C SER A 82 5.61 0.24 -0.91
N LYS A 83 6.27 0.17 0.23
CA LYS A 83 7.69 0.44 0.35
C LYS A 83 8.34 -0.71 1.09
N ALA A 84 9.46 -1.17 0.60
CA ALA A 84 10.22 -2.23 1.25
C ALA A 84 11.35 -1.62 2.07
N ARG A 85 11.55 -2.16 3.27
CA ARG A 85 12.72 -1.83 4.05
C ARG A 85 13.87 -2.68 3.54
N ILE A 86 14.90 -2.04 3.05
CA ILE A 86 16.07 -2.74 2.54
C ILE A 86 17.20 -2.57 3.55
N SER A 87 17.58 -3.66 4.19
CA SER A 87 18.72 -3.67 5.09
C SER A 87 20.00 -3.84 4.27
N ARG A 88 21.11 -3.45 4.86
CA ARG A 88 22.40 -3.62 4.22
C ARG A 88 22.69 -5.08 3.85
N SER A 89 22.33 -6.01 4.71
CA SER A 89 22.52 -7.43 4.43
C SER A 89 21.68 -7.91 3.26
N LYS A 90 20.47 -7.41 3.13
CA LYS A 90 19.60 -7.74 1.98
C LYS A 90 20.16 -7.21 0.68
N LEU A 91 20.76 -6.03 0.71
CA LEU A 91 21.37 -5.46 -0.49
C LEU A 91 22.59 -6.24 -0.94
N LEU A 92 23.42 -6.62 0.00
CA LEU A 92 24.70 -7.26 -0.31
C LEU A 92 24.55 -8.73 -0.68
N TRP A 93 23.65 -9.42 -0.05
CA TRP A 93 23.48 -10.85 -0.25
C TRP A 93 23.14 -11.24 -1.69
N PRO A 94 22.10 -10.66 -2.32
CA PRO A 94 21.75 -11.04 -3.69
C PRO A 94 22.85 -10.74 -4.70
N LEU A 95 23.74 -9.82 -4.38
CA LEU A 95 24.85 -9.47 -5.26
C LEU A 95 26.05 -10.38 -5.08
N GLY A 96 26.00 -11.26 -4.10
CA GLY A 96 27.16 -12.10 -3.76
C GLY A 96 28.37 -11.29 -3.37
N CYS A 97 28.16 -10.12 -2.83
CA CYS A 97 29.22 -9.16 -2.56
C CYS A 97 29.90 -9.42 -1.25
N SER A 98 31.20 -9.15 -1.23
CA SER A 98 31.90 -8.97 0.04
C SER A 98 31.37 -7.71 0.73
N GLU A 99 31.66 -7.60 2.02
CA GLU A 99 31.22 -6.43 2.76
C GLU A 99 31.88 -5.14 2.28
N GLY A 100 32.93 -5.23 1.51
CA GLY A 100 33.55 -4.05 0.93
C GLY A 100 32.73 -3.40 -0.15
N ARG A 101 31.82 -4.14 -0.73
CA ARG A 101 30.94 -3.61 -1.77
C ARG A 101 29.67 -3.12 -1.13
N ARG A 102 29.30 -1.91 -1.42
CA ARG A 102 28.10 -1.34 -0.84
C ARG A 102 27.37 -0.48 -1.82
N MET A 103 26.08 -0.35 -1.57
CA MET A 103 25.15 0.45 -2.36
C MET A 103 25.06 1.83 -1.73
N THR A 104 26.01 2.63 -1.98
CA THR A 104 26.03 3.98 -1.44
C THR A 104 25.69 4.99 -2.50
#